data_a616256a346b8cca4a9dfbbc8ce89d8f
#
_entry.id   a616256a346b8cca4a9dfbbc8ce89d8f
#
_cell.length_a   1.000
_cell.length_b   1.000
_cell.length_c   1.000
_cell.angle_alpha   90.00
_cell.angle_beta   90.00
_cell.angle_gamma   90.00
#
_symmetry.space_group_name_H-M   'P 1'
#
loop_
_entity.id
_entity.type
_entity.pdbx_description
1 polymer ?
#
loop_
_entity_poly.entity_id
_entity_poly.type
_entity_poly.pdbx_seq_one_letter_code
_entity_poly.pdbx_strand_id
1 'polypeptide(L)'
;MIYHNKKNVLRRLFVFFLLLLISFQVTGNEIRAMWVVRNTLQSKTSIQEMIKIAELAGIDNLFVQVNMSGFAYYKSGRLPLAVSSFDPLDYVLKEAHSRGIKVHAWLNAFTVGSLGSKPQNSQNVLYKHPDWALVDSDGHSVLSYSKGKSSEALPTLYLEPGLKEVQNWVVENFLEVVARYPVDGIHFDFIRYPGRDFGYHPEATKDFVAKFGFKPQELTKDFLKTRERLGRERYQEAQRYFDDFRRAQITSIVQRVYEGTKKLRPNCLVSAAVFPEPSDAKEQKFQDWFTWLSEGFLDYACPMIYDTEDYILAMRLNSIEKLTTKNRVIVGLGPYKDSVEGTLRKLDYVKSRGFAGFILFSYDSIKESSLGTKMNRE
;
A
#
# COMPACT_ATOMS: atom_id res chain seq x y z
N MET A 1 54.76 41.42 1.42
CA MET A 1 53.35 41.62 1.85
C MET A 1 52.26 41.28 0.78
N ILE A 2 52.65 40.79 -0.38
CA ILE A 2 51.71 40.50 -1.54
C ILE A 2 51.32 39.01 -1.67
N TYR A 3 52.06 38.10 -1.04
CA TYR A 3 51.81 36.65 -1.15
C TYR A 3 50.74 36.11 -0.19
N HIS A 4 50.36 36.87 0.86
CA HIS A 4 49.37 36.43 1.86
C HIS A 4 47.91 36.69 1.41
N ASN A 5 47.71 37.61 0.46
CA ASN A 5 46.36 38.01 0.04
C ASN A 5 45.72 37.07 -1.00
N LYS A 6 46.55 36.38 -1.81
CA LYS A 6 46.07 35.46 -2.86
C LYS A 6 45.47 34.17 -2.28
N LYS A 7 46.00 33.66 -1.16
CA LYS A 7 45.49 32.44 -0.50
C LYS A 7 44.10 32.66 0.13
N ASN A 8 43.85 33.86 0.66
CA ASN A 8 42.57 34.20 1.27
C ASN A 8 41.47 34.46 0.23
N VAL A 9 41.80 34.96 -0.96
CA VAL A 9 40.84 35.16 -2.06
C VAL A 9 40.49 33.81 -2.70
N LEU A 10 41.45 32.92 -2.91
CA LEU A 10 41.15 31.55 -3.40
C LEU A 10 40.32 30.73 -2.40
N ARG A 11 40.57 30.87 -1.09
CA ARG A 11 39.82 30.19 -0.04
C ARG A 11 38.37 30.71 0.07
N ARG A 12 38.17 32.02 -0.14
CA ARG A 12 36.83 32.64 -0.19
C ARG A 12 36.06 32.24 -1.46
N LEU A 13 36.74 32.18 -2.60
CA LEU A 13 36.13 31.67 -3.84
C LEU A 13 35.79 30.19 -3.77
N PHE A 14 36.61 29.34 -3.13
CA PHE A 14 36.34 27.93 -2.95
C PHE A 14 35.17 27.70 -1.98
N VAL A 15 35.04 28.47 -0.91
CA VAL A 15 33.90 28.43 0.02
C VAL A 15 32.63 28.96 -0.65
N PHE A 16 32.71 29.97 -1.51
CA PHE A 16 31.57 30.48 -2.27
C PHE A 16 31.10 29.46 -3.35
N PHE A 17 32.03 28.74 -4.00
CA PHE A 17 31.72 27.69 -4.94
C PHE A 17 31.14 26.45 -4.25
N LEU A 18 31.58 26.11 -3.03
CA LEU A 18 31.02 25.02 -2.21
C LEU A 18 29.60 25.37 -1.72
N LEU A 19 29.34 26.65 -1.38
CA LEU A 19 28.01 27.13 -0.97
C LEU A 19 27.03 27.21 -2.16
N LEU A 20 27.50 27.42 -3.39
CA LEU A 20 26.68 27.37 -4.60
C LEU A 20 26.35 25.92 -5.03
N LEU A 21 27.13 24.92 -4.59
CA LEU A 21 26.85 23.50 -4.84
C LEU A 21 25.84 22.90 -3.87
N ILE A 22 25.52 23.58 -2.74
CA ILE A 22 24.57 23.10 -1.73
C ILE A 22 23.13 23.50 -2.04
N SER A 23 22.87 24.35 -3.03
CA SER A 23 21.51 24.81 -3.37
C SER A 23 20.92 24.22 -4.66
N PHE A 24 21.51 23.20 -5.24
CA PHE A 24 20.78 22.34 -6.14
C PHE A 24 19.98 21.32 -5.31
N GLN A 25 18.90 21.77 -4.71
CA GLN A 25 17.79 20.85 -4.46
C GLN A 25 17.39 20.33 -5.85
N VAL A 26 17.74 19.09 -6.13
CA VAL A 26 17.05 18.33 -7.16
C VAL A 26 15.60 18.25 -6.67
N THR A 27 14.78 19.20 -7.07
CA THR A 27 13.34 19.08 -6.99
C THR A 27 13.02 17.95 -7.97
N GLY A 28 12.99 16.70 -7.48
CA GLY A 28 12.45 15.61 -8.25
C GLY A 28 11.07 16.07 -8.76
N ASN A 29 10.78 15.80 -10.04
CA ASN A 29 9.47 16.13 -10.58
C ASN A 29 8.39 15.56 -9.66
N GLU A 30 7.37 16.36 -9.34
CA GLU A 30 6.18 15.93 -8.60
C GLU A 30 5.60 14.67 -9.22
N ILE A 31 5.36 13.64 -8.44
CA ILE A 31 4.69 12.41 -8.90
C ILE A 31 3.20 12.72 -9.03
N ARG A 32 2.68 12.64 -10.24
CA ARG A 32 1.26 12.83 -10.57
C ARG A 32 0.66 11.47 -10.94
N ALA A 33 -0.08 10.86 -10.01
CA ALA A 33 -0.49 9.48 -10.15
C ALA A 33 -2.01 9.27 -10.06
N MET A 34 -2.48 8.15 -10.59
CA MET A 34 -3.84 7.66 -10.36
C MET A 34 -3.88 6.14 -10.16
N TRP A 35 -4.77 5.68 -9.30
CA TRP A 35 -5.15 4.28 -9.20
C TRP A 35 -6.12 3.90 -10.32
N VAL A 36 -5.84 2.78 -10.96
CA VAL A 36 -6.67 2.21 -12.02
C VAL A 36 -7.19 0.86 -11.57
N VAL A 37 -8.49 0.76 -11.34
CA VAL A 37 -9.11 -0.50 -10.91
C VAL A 37 -9.20 -1.50 -12.06
N ARG A 38 -9.19 -2.77 -11.74
CA ARG A 38 -9.19 -3.92 -12.67
C ARG A 38 -10.25 -3.90 -13.76
N ASN A 39 -11.39 -3.23 -13.53
CA ASN A 39 -12.48 -3.19 -14.52
C ASN A 39 -12.02 -2.55 -15.84
N THR A 40 -11.08 -1.63 -15.80
CA THR A 40 -10.45 -0.98 -16.96
C THR A 40 -9.63 -1.98 -17.80
N LEU A 41 -9.20 -3.11 -17.20
CA LEU A 41 -8.33 -4.09 -17.86
C LEU A 41 -9.08 -5.15 -18.68
N GLN A 42 -10.39 -5.04 -18.83
CA GLN A 42 -11.23 -6.04 -19.52
C GLN A 42 -11.08 -6.01 -21.04
N SER A 43 -10.68 -4.89 -21.62
CA SER A 43 -10.49 -4.74 -23.07
C SER A 43 -9.34 -3.79 -23.42
N LYS A 44 -8.79 -3.96 -24.63
CA LYS A 44 -7.78 -3.05 -25.16
C LYS A 44 -8.31 -1.63 -25.32
N THR A 45 -9.58 -1.48 -25.73
CA THR A 45 -10.23 -0.17 -25.91
C THR A 45 -10.31 0.61 -24.60
N SER A 46 -10.73 -0.03 -23.50
CA SER A 46 -10.79 0.63 -22.18
C SER A 46 -9.41 1.02 -21.66
N ILE A 47 -8.38 0.21 -21.95
CA ILE A 47 -6.99 0.55 -21.62
C ILE A 47 -6.51 1.77 -22.43
N GLN A 48 -6.76 1.81 -23.74
CA GLN A 48 -6.40 2.96 -24.58
C GLN A 48 -7.09 4.25 -24.14
N GLU A 49 -8.38 4.17 -23.79
CA GLU A 49 -9.12 5.31 -23.25
C GLU A 49 -8.50 5.81 -21.93
N MET A 50 -8.15 4.90 -21.04
CA MET A 50 -7.51 5.22 -19.76
C MET A 50 -6.16 5.93 -19.97
N ILE A 51 -5.31 5.44 -20.88
CA ILE A 51 -4.04 6.08 -21.23
C ILE A 51 -4.26 7.49 -21.79
N LYS A 52 -5.22 7.67 -22.70
CA LYS A 52 -5.55 8.99 -23.25
C LYS A 52 -6.01 9.97 -22.16
N ILE A 53 -6.81 9.52 -21.21
CA ILE A 53 -7.26 10.37 -20.08
C ILE A 53 -6.09 10.69 -19.15
N ALA A 54 -5.16 9.75 -18.92
CA ALA A 54 -3.94 10.01 -18.15
C ALA A 54 -3.11 11.13 -18.78
N GLU A 55 -2.87 11.08 -20.09
CA GLU A 55 -2.17 12.14 -20.83
C GLU A 55 -2.88 13.49 -20.70
N LEU A 56 -4.21 13.52 -20.91
CA LEU A 56 -5.01 14.73 -20.80
C LEU A 56 -4.99 15.35 -19.40
N ALA A 57 -4.87 14.54 -18.36
CA ALA A 57 -4.81 14.98 -16.97
C ALA A 57 -3.38 15.29 -16.48
N GLY A 58 -2.37 15.09 -17.33
CA GLY A 58 -0.97 15.24 -16.95
C GLY A 58 -0.52 14.24 -15.89
N ILE A 59 -1.10 13.03 -15.90
CA ILE A 59 -0.72 11.91 -15.04
C ILE A 59 0.46 11.19 -15.66
N ASP A 60 1.52 11.00 -14.90
CA ASP A 60 2.77 10.38 -15.32
C ASP A 60 3.05 9.01 -14.67
N ASN A 61 2.19 8.60 -13.72
CA ASN A 61 2.29 7.31 -13.04
C ASN A 61 0.91 6.64 -12.90
N LEU A 62 0.79 5.39 -13.36
CA LEU A 62 -0.41 4.57 -13.24
C LEU A 62 -0.19 3.45 -12.23
N PHE A 63 -1.06 3.36 -11.23
CA PHE A 63 -1.08 2.27 -10.26
C PHE A 63 -2.22 1.32 -10.64
N VAL A 64 -1.88 0.25 -11.38
CA VAL A 64 -2.85 -0.60 -12.09
C VAL A 64 -3.13 -1.87 -11.29
N GLN A 65 -4.39 -2.08 -10.90
CA GLN A 65 -4.80 -3.25 -10.10
C GLN A 65 -4.76 -4.54 -10.94
N VAL A 66 -3.68 -5.29 -10.81
CA VAL A 66 -3.43 -6.52 -11.58
C VAL A 66 -3.76 -7.81 -10.83
N ASN A 67 -4.13 -7.71 -9.54
CA ASN A 67 -4.58 -8.84 -8.74
C ASN A 67 -5.78 -8.40 -7.87
N MET A 68 -6.89 -9.13 -7.98
CA MET A 68 -8.08 -8.92 -7.14
C MET A 68 -8.87 -10.21 -6.98
N SER A 69 -9.39 -10.46 -5.77
CA SER A 69 -10.24 -11.64 -5.45
C SER A 69 -9.62 -12.97 -5.82
N GLY A 70 -8.29 -13.06 -5.81
CA GLY A 70 -7.56 -14.29 -6.20
C GLY A 70 -7.44 -14.52 -7.70
N PHE A 71 -7.73 -13.51 -8.55
CA PHE A 71 -7.55 -13.56 -10.00
C PHE A 71 -6.46 -12.60 -10.46
N ALA A 72 -5.71 -13.01 -11.50
CA ALA A 72 -4.69 -12.20 -12.14
C ALA A 72 -5.22 -11.53 -13.42
N TYR A 73 -4.87 -10.26 -13.62
CA TYR A 73 -5.05 -9.48 -14.84
C TYR A 73 -3.72 -9.37 -15.61
N TYR A 74 -2.94 -10.44 -15.56
CA TYR A 74 -1.68 -10.66 -16.27
C TYR A 74 -1.52 -12.18 -16.48
N LYS A 75 -0.67 -12.61 -17.40
CA LYS A 75 -0.40 -14.05 -17.58
C LYS A 75 0.38 -14.58 -16.39
N SER A 76 -0.33 -15.05 -15.38
CA SER A 76 0.23 -15.65 -14.18
C SER A 76 0.42 -17.16 -14.35
N GLY A 77 1.49 -17.71 -13.79
CA GLY A 77 1.67 -19.15 -13.59
C GLY A 77 1.13 -19.65 -12.25
N ARG A 78 0.62 -18.75 -11.41
CA ARG A 78 0.23 -19.04 -10.01
C ARG A 78 -1.25 -18.81 -9.73
N LEU A 79 -1.83 -17.81 -10.36
CA LEU A 79 -3.22 -17.37 -10.15
C LEU A 79 -4.08 -17.66 -11.38
N PRO A 80 -5.39 -17.95 -11.20
CA PRO A 80 -6.32 -18.04 -12.29
C PRO A 80 -6.43 -16.70 -13.03
N LEU A 81 -6.55 -16.78 -14.36
CA LEU A 81 -6.64 -15.59 -15.21
C LEU A 81 -8.04 -15.00 -15.17
N ALA A 82 -8.15 -13.69 -15.00
CA ALA A 82 -9.40 -12.93 -15.13
C ALA A 82 -9.76 -12.64 -16.59
N VAL A 83 -8.74 -12.46 -17.45
CA VAL A 83 -8.87 -12.19 -18.89
C VAL A 83 -7.97 -13.16 -19.64
N SER A 84 -8.53 -13.96 -20.53
CA SER A 84 -7.81 -15.00 -21.28
C SER A 84 -7.50 -14.60 -22.74
N SER A 85 -8.22 -13.60 -23.30
CA SER A 85 -8.10 -13.20 -24.71
C SER A 85 -6.81 -12.45 -25.04
N PHE A 86 -6.18 -11.80 -24.05
CA PHE A 86 -4.90 -11.10 -24.19
C PHE A 86 -4.21 -11.01 -22.81
N ASP A 87 -3.03 -10.38 -22.76
CA ASP A 87 -2.34 -10.07 -21.51
C ASP A 87 -2.56 -8.59 -21.15
N PRO A 88 -3.46 -8.27 -20.18
CA PRO A 88 -3.78 -6.88 -19.88
C PRO A 88 -2.58 -6.06 -19.40
N LEU A 89 -1.74 -6.62 -18.50
CA LEU A 89 -0.59 -5.90 -17.97
C LEU A 89 0.46 -5.62 -19.03
N ASP A 90 0.78 -6.60 -19.90
CA ASP A 90 1.69 -6.39 -21.03
C ASP A 90 1.18 -5.29 -21.97
N TYR A 91 -0.14 -5.28 -22.23
CA TYR A 91 -0.75 -4.27 -23.08
C TYR A 91 -0.71 -2.87 -22.45
N VAL A 92 -1.01 -2.75 -21.14
CA VAL A 92 -0.88 -1.46 -20.41
C VAL A 92 0.55 -0.95 -20.46
N LEU A 93 1.54 -1.82 -20.19
CA LEU A 93 2.96 -1.43 -20.22
C LEU A 93 3.39 -0.89 -21.58
N LYS A 94 3.01 -1.57 -22.66
CA LYS A 94 3.33 -1.11 -24.03
C LYS A 94 2.72 0.25 -24.36
N GLU A 95 1.43 0.42 -24.06
CA GLU A 95 0.70 1.65 -24.34
C GLU A 95 1.20 2.83 -23.46
N ALA A 96 1.42 2.61 -22.17
CA ALA A 96 1.87 3.62 -21.23
C ALA A 96 3.33 4.05 -21.51
N HIS A 97 4.24 3.08 -21.63
CA HIS A 97 5.66 3.36 -21.87
C HIS A 97 5.92 4.09 -23.20
N SER A 98 5.12 3.79 -24.23
CA SER A 98 5.22 4.53 -25.52
C SER A 98 4.91 6.02 -25.39
N ARG A 99 4.31 6.45 -24.28
CA ARG A 99 3.94 7.84 -23.94
C ARG A 99 4.71 8.39 -22.73
N GLY A 100 5.74 7.67 -22.27
CA GLY A 100 6.55 8.08 -21.11
C GLY A 100 5.83 7.97 -19.76
N ILE A 101 4.69 7.27 -19.70
CA ILE A 101 3.90 7.06 -18.47
C ILE A 101 4.42 5.79 -17.78
N LYS A 102 4.75 5.89 -16.48
CA LYS A 102 5.20 4.78 -15.65
C LYS A 102 4.04 3.92 -15.17
N VAL A 103 4.29 2.61 -15.00
CA VAL A 103 3.30 1.63 -14.56
C VAL A 103 3.76 0.92 -13.31
N HIS A 104 2.96 1.07 -12.24
CA HIS A 104 3.11 0.35 -10.98
C HIS A 104 2.04 -0.74 -10.90
N ALA A 105 2.47 -1.99 -10.79
CA ALA A 105 1.54 -3.11 -10.62
C ALA A 105 0.99 -3.10 -9.19
N TRP A 106 -0.31 -2.90 -9.05
CA TRP A 106 -1.02 -2.90 -7.78
C TRP A 106 -1.60 -4.28 -7.50
N LEU A 107 -1.15 -4.92 -6.39
CA LEU A 107 -1.61 -6.21 -5.94
C LEU A 107 -2.22 -6.11 -4.53
N ASN A 108 -3.37 -6.78 -4.36
CA ASN A 108 -3.95 -6.98 -3.04
C ASN A 108 -3.22 -8.13 -2.33
N ALA A 109 -2.68 -7.89 -1.14
CA ALA A 109 -1.86 -8.88 -0.44
C ALA A 109 -2.66 -10.07 0.08
N PHE A 110 -3.76 -9.83 0.80
CA PHE A 110 -4.47 -10.89 1.52
C PHE A 110 -5.91 -11.12 1.06
N THR A 111 -6.46 -10.28 0.21
CA THR A 111 -7.87 -10.39 -0.20
C THR A 111 -8.04 -11.32 -1.41
N VAL A 112 -8.84 -12.38 -1.25
CA VAL A 112 -8.88 -13.50 -2.22
C VAL A 112 -10.28 -13.96 -2.62
N GLY A 113 -11.33 -13.26 -2.28
CA GLY A 113 -12.70 -13.64 -2.65
C GLY A 113 -13.75 -12.74 -2.05
N SER A 114 -15.02 -13.09 -2.18
CA SER A 114 -16.15 -12.34 -1.63
C SER A 114 -16.68 -13.02 -0.37
N LEU A 115 -17.04 -12.22 0.66
CA LEU A 115 -17.72 -12.75 1.84
C LEU A 115 -19.09 -13.36 1.50
N GLY A 116 -19.50 -14.33 2.31
CA GLY A 116 -20.79 -14.99 2.19
C GLY A 116 -20.89 -16.02 1.04
N SER A 117 -19.77 -16.34 0.43
CA SER A 117 -19.66 -17.45 -0.51
C SER A 117 -18.29 -18.09 -0.42
N LYS A 118 -18.25 -19.43 -0.34
CA LYS A 118 -16.97 -20.14 -0.53
C LYS A 118 -16.50 -19.91 -1.97
N PRO A 119 -15.19 -19.80 -2.20
CA PRO A 119 -14.67 -19.72 -3.56
C PRO A 119 -15.14 -20.91 -4.40
N GLN A 120 -15.79 -20.64 -5.53
CA GLN A 120 -16.28 -21.69 -6.44
C GLN A 120 -15.19 -22.15 -7.43
N ASN A 121 -14.23 -21.27 -7.72
CA ASN A 121 -13.13 -21.60 -8.62
C ASN A 121 -12.13 -22.50 -7.89
N SER A 122 -11.93 -23.73 -8.38
CA SER A 122 -10.99 -24.71 -7.83
C SER A 122 -9.52 -24.26 -7.86
N GLN A 123 -9.19 -23.25 -8.65
CA GLN A 123 -7.85 -22.63 -8.67
C GLN A 123 -7.67 -21.55 -7.61
N ASN A 124 -8.74 -21.08 -6.97
CA ASN A 124 -8.64 -20.09 -5.89
C ASN A 124 -7.88 -20.69 -4.70
N VAL A 125 -7.04 -19.87 -4.08
CA VAL A 125 -6.19 -20.32 -2.97
C VAL A 125 -7.00 -20.83 -1.77
N LEU A 126 -8.11 -20.17 -1.40
CA LEU A 126 -8.98 -20.63 -0.29
C LEU A 126 -9.87 -21.83 -0.66
N TYR A 127 -10.01 -22.15 -1.94
CA TYR A 127 -10.59 -23.44 -2.33
C TYR A 127 -9.62 -24.60 -2.05
N LYS A 128 -8.33 -24.38 -2.36
CA LYS A 128 -7.26 -25.38 -2.15
C LYS A 128 -6.84 -25.48 -0.69
N HIS A 129 -6.78 -24.36 -0.01
CA HIS A 129 -6.29 -24.18 1.35
C HIS A 129 -7.31 -23.42 2.21
N PRO A 130 -8.45 -24.03 2.57
CA PRO A 130 -9.45 -23.37 3.43
C PRO A 130 -8.91 -23.08 4.84
N ASP A 131 -7.90 -23.80 5.26
CA ASP A 131 -7.14 -23.62 6.50
C ASP A 131 -6.27 -22.34 6.51
N TRP A 132 -6.10 -21.65 5.37
CA TRP A 132 -5.40 -20.38 5.31
C TRP A 132 -6.31 -19.17 5.55
N ALA A 133 -7.59 -19.39 5.78
CA ALA A 133 -8.55 -18.32 6.03
C ALA A 133 -8.29 -17.62 7.37
N LEU A 134 -8.40 -16.29 7.36
CA LEU A 134 -8.29 -15.44 8.54
C LEU A 134 -9.30 -15.87 9.62
N VAL A 135 -8.88 -15.82 10.89
CA VAL A 135 -9.70 -16.18 12.06
C VAL A 135 -9.88 -14.97 12.97
N ASP A 136 -11.11 -14.76 13.43
CA ASP A 136 -11.45 -13.70 14.35
C ASP A 136 -11.18 -14.06 15.83
N SER A 137 -11.38 -13.08 16.73
CA SER A 137 -11.21 -13.24 18.17
C SER A 137 -12.21 -14.22 18.80
N ASP A 138 -13.31 -14.55 18.08
CA ASP A 138 -14.29 -15.55 18.49
C ASP A 138 -13.90 -16.97 18.08
N GLY A 139 -12.83 -17.10 17.29
CA GLY A 139 -12.38 -18.36 16.73
C GLY A 139 -13.11 -18.76 15.45
N HIS A 140 -13.90 -17.84 14.86
CA HIS A 140 -14.59 -18.11 13.61
C HIS A 140 -13.70 -17.78 12.41
N SER A 141 -13.65 -18.70 11.45
CA SER A 141 -13.04 -18.43 10.15
C SER A 141 -13.92 -17.48 9.33
N VAL A 142 -13.30 -16.54 8.60
CA VAL A 142 -14.01 -15.64 7.67
C VAL A 142 -14.76 -16.40 6.55
N LEU A 143 -14.46 -17.67 6.31
CA LEU A 143 -15.23 -18.55 5.41
C LEU A 143 -16.65 -18.84 5.92
N SER A 144 -16.90 -18.68 7.22
CA SER A 144 -18.24 -18.86 7.82
C SER A 144 -19.06 -17.57 7.82
N TYR A 145 -18.49 -16.44 7.40
CA TYR A 145 -19.17 -15.14 7.41
C TYR A 145 -20.21 -15.04 6.30
N SER A 146 -21.39 -14.54 6.64
CA SER A 146 -22.40 -14.13 5.66
C SER A 146 -22.05 -12.79 5.01
N LYS A 147 -22.67 -12.48 3.86
CA LYS A 147 -22.52 -11.16 3.21
C LYS A 147 -22.89 -10.00 4.13
N GLY A 148 -23.87 -10.18 5.03
CA GLY A 148 -24.28 -9.16 5.99
C GLY A 148 -23.25 -8.84 7.08
N LYS A 149 -22.20 -9.66 7.23
CA LYS A 149 -21.04 -9.36 8.09
C LYS A 149 -19.93 -8.59 7.39
N SER A 150 -20.08 -8.29 6.10
CA SER A 150 -19.17 -7.38 5.40
C SER A 150 -19.18 -6.00 6.06
N SER A 151 -18.01 -5.46 6.28
CA SER A 151 -17.79 -4.11 6.82
C SER A 151 -16.71 -3.42 6.04
N GLU A 152 -16.55 -2.11 6.23
CA GLU A 152 -15.43 -1.38 5.64
C GLU A 152 -14.07 -1.97 6.09
N ALA A 153 -14.00 -2.50 7.31
CA ALA A 153 -12.80 -3.15 7.84
C ALA A 153 -12.54 -4.52 7.17
N LEU A 154 -13.60 -5.31 6.92
CA LEU A 154 -13.51 -6.64 6.28
C LEU A 154 -14.49 -6.72 5.09
N PRO A 155 -14.13 -6.16 3.93
CA PRO A 155 -15.02 -6.14 2.75
C PRO A 155 -15.07 -7.46 1.98
N THR A 156 -14.15 -8.39 2.23
CA THR A 156 -13.87 -9.55 1.38
C THR A 156 -13.26 -10.71 2.18
N LEU A 157 -13.16 -11.90 1.56
CA LEU A 157 -12.41 -13.01 2.14
C LEU A 157 -10.92 -12.68 2.25
N TYR A 158 -10.34 -13.07 3.38
CA TYR A 158 -9.00 -12.67 3.78
C TYR A 158 -8.16 -13.88 4.17
N LEU A 159 -6.88 -13.89 3.78
CA LEU A 159 -5.89 -14.87 4.23
C LEU A 159 -5.31 -14.47 5.59
N GLU A 160 -4.86 -15.45 6.37
CA GLU A 160 -4.21 -15.24 7.67
C GLU A 160 -2.74 -14.82 7.50
N PRO A 161 -2.37 -13.56 7.80
CA PRO A 161 -0.99 -13.10 7.62
C PRO A 161 0.02 -13.80 8.54
N GLY A 162 -0.45 -14.40 9.64
CA GLY A 162 0.38 -15.11 10.62
C GLY A 162 0.89 -16.47 10.16
N LEU A 163 0.36 -17.02 9.06
CA LEU A 163 0.78 -18.30 8.50
C LEU A 163 1.97 -18.14 7.56
N LYS A 164 3.02 -18.93 7.75
CA LYS A 164 4.24 -18.87 6.93
C LYS A 164 3.98 -19.17 5.45
N GLU A 165 3.11 -20.13 5.19
CA GLU A 165 2.67 -20.53 3.85
C GLU A 165 1.97 -19.39 3.12
N VAL A 166 1.09 -18.66 3.82
CA VAL A 166 0.43 -17.45 3.30
C VAL A 166 1.44 -16.35 2.99
N GLN A 167 2.39 -16.11 3.89
CA GLN A 167 3.45 -15.14 3.65
C GLN A 167 4.26 -15.48 2.39
N ASN A 168 4.67 -16.75 2.25
CA ASN A 168 5.41 -17.22 1.08
C ASN A 168 4.59 -17.03 -0.19
N TRP A 169 3.30 -17.41 -0.17
CA TRP A 169 2.39 -17.27 -1.28
C TRP A 169 2.24 -15.81 -1.72
N VAL A 170 2.09 -14.88 -0.78
CA VAL A 170 2.00 -13.44 -1.07
C VAL A 170 3.30 -12.94 -1.70
N VAL A 171 4.46 -13.21 -1.07
CA VAL A 171 5.78 -12.77 -1.58
C VAL A 171 6.01 -13.28 -3.00
N GLU A 172 5.73 -14.56 -3.26
CA GLU A 172 5.93 -15.17 -4.57
C GLU A 172 5.03 -14.58 -5.67
N ASN A 173 3.78 -14.19 -5.35
CA ASN A 173 2.89 -13.52 -6.30
C ASN A 173 3.39 -12.12 -6.67
N PHE A 174 3.90 -11.36 -5.70
CA PHE A 174 4.49 -10.05 -5.96
C PHE A 174 5.76 -10.18 -6.83
N LEU A 175 6.65 -11.08 -6.46
CA LEU A 175 7.92 -11.28 -7.18
C LEU A 175 7.72 -11.90 -8.58
N GLU A 176 6.65 -12.68 -8.80
CA GLU A 176 6.28 -13.17 -10.14
C GLU A 176 6.07 -11.99 -11.11
N VAL A 177 5.34 -10.96 -10.70
CA VAL A 177 5.09 -9.78 -11.54
C VAL A 177 6.40 -9.06 -11.84
N VAL A 178 7.22 -8.80 -10.82
CA VAL A 178 8.52 -8.12 -10.99
C VAL A 178 9.46 -8.90 -11.91
N ALA A 179 9.49 -10.22 -11.80
CA ALA A 179 10.36 -11.06 -12.62
C ALA A 179 9.94 -11.09 -14.09
N ARG A 180 8.62 -11.09 -14.37
CA ARG A 180 8.07 -11.34 -15.71
C ARG A 180 7.76 -10.09 -16.52
N TYR A 181 7.52 -8.95 -15.84
CA TYR A 181 7.06 -7.71 -16.49
C TYR A 181 8.01 -6.55 -16.20
N PRO A 182 8.26 -5.66 -17.17
CA PRO A 182 9.09 -4.47 -16.98
C PRO A 182 8.30 -3.35 -16.29
N VAL A 183 7.71 -3.66 -15.13
CA VAL A 183 6.99 -2.67 -14.31
C VAL A 183 7.96 -1.68 -13.69
N ASP A 184 7.56 -0.40 -13.59
CA ASP A 184 8.33 0.65 -12.94
C ASP A 184 8.22 0.59 -11.41
N GLY A 185 7.15 -0.04 -10.91
CA GLY A 185 6.95 -0.28 -9.50
C GLY A 185 6.02 -1.43 -9.20
N ILE A 186 6.06 -1.87 -7.93
CA ILE A 186 5.13 -2.81 -7.33
C ILE A 186 4.44 -2.12 -6.16
N HIS A 187 3.12 -2.26 -6.07
CA HIS A 187 2.31 -1.53 -5.10
C HIS A 187 1.45 -2.49 -4.27
N PHE A 188 1.63 -2.43 -2.95
CA PHE A 188 0.82 -3.18 -2.01
C PHE A 188 -0.51 -2.49 -1.74
N ASP A 189 -1.58 -3.27 -1.73
CA ASP A 189 -2.83 -2.92 -1.07
C ASP A 189 -3.29 -4.05 -0.15
N PHE A 190 -4.13 -3.73 0.82
CA PHE A 190 -4.55 -4.68 1.85
C PHE A 190 -3.38 -5.38 2.58
N ILE A 191 -2.21 -4.76 2.64
CA ILE A 191 -1.04 -5.23 3.41
C ILE A 191 -1.21 -4.85 4.89
N ARG A 192 -2.19 -5.48 5.53
CA ARG A 192 -2.62 -5.19 6.91
C ARG A 192 -3.55 -6.28 7.43
N TYR A 193 -3.78 -6.32 8.73
CA TYR A 193 -4.97 -6.97 9.27
C TYR A 193 -6.22 -6.08 9.10
N PRO A 194 -7.42 -6.65 8.98
CA PRO A 194 -8.65 -5.84 8.91
C PRO A 194 -8.87 -5.00 10.17
N GLY A 195 -8.50 -5.53 11.34
CA GLY A 195 -8.61 -4.87 12.63
C GLY A 195 -8.09 -5.75 13.76
N ARG A 196 -8.19 -5.26 15.00
CA ARG A 196 -7.71 -5.94 16.20
C ARG A 196 -8.42 -7.27 16.48
N ASP A 197 -9.65 -7.43 15.99
CA ASP A 197 -10.48 -8.62 16.17
C ASP A 197 -10.04 -9.80 15.28
N PHE A 198 -8.93 -9.66 14.54
CA PHE A 198 -8.43 -10.67 13.60
C PHE A 198 -6.97 -11.06 13.89
N GLY A 199 -6.58 -12.21 13.36
CA GLY A 199 -5.24 -12.78 13.54
C GLY A 199 -5.16 -13.80 14.68
N TYR A 200 -6.26 -14.49 14.94
CA TYR A 200 -6.37 -15.48 16.03
C TYR A 200 -6.33 -16.93 15.54
N HIS A 201 -5.76 -17.17 14.35
CA HIS A 201 -5.63 -18.51 13.80
C HIS A 201 -4.79 -19.41 14.73
N PRO A 202 -5.27 -20.63 15.07
CA PRO A 202 -4.58 -21.48 16.04
C PRO A 202 -3.13 -21.79 15.70
N GLU A 203 -2.84 -22.11 14.45
CA GLU A 203 -1.47 -22.41 13.99
C GLU A 203 -0.58 -21.14 14.03
N ALA A 204 -1.10 -19.98 13.62
CA ALA A 204 -0.38 -18.72 13.65
C ALA A 204 -0.03 -18.27 15.09
N THR A 205 -0.84 -18.65 16.07
CA THR A 205 -0.71 -18.22 17.48
C THR A 205 -0.07 -19.26 18.39
N LYS A 206 0.42 -20.38 17.86
CA LYS A 206 0.99 -21.47 18.66
C LYS A 206 2.14 -21.04 19.55
N ASP A 207 3.02 -20.15 19.06
CA ASP A 207 4.17 -19.66 19.84
C ASP A 207 3.73 -18.74 20.98
N PHE A 208 2.66 -17.98 20.79
CA PHE A 208 2.01 -17.23 21.88
C PHE A 208 1.52 -18.18 22.97
N VAL A 209 0.80 -19.24 22.58
CA VAL A 209 0.26 -20.23 23.53
C VAL A 209 1.39 -20.93 24.26
N ALA A 210 2.45 -21.31 23.55
CA ALA A 210 3.63 -21.93 24.17
C ALA A 210 4.32 -21.02 25.20
N LYS A 211 4.42 -19.71 24.90
CA LYS A 211 5.07 -18.73 25.79
C LYS A 211 4.21 -18.38 27.01
N PHE A 212 2.92 -18.17 26.84
CA PHE A 212 2.06 -17.61 27.89
C PHE A 212 1.16 -18.65 28.59
N GLY A 213 0.93 -19.83 27.97
CA GLY A 213 0.11 -20.90 28.54
C GLY A 213 -1.39 -20.70 28.38
N PHE A 214 -1.83 -19.75 27.54
CA PHE A 214 -3.24 -19.49 27.25
C PHE A 214 -3.43 -18.94 25.83
N LYS A 215 -4.67 -18.96 25.33
CA LYS A 215 -4.99 -18.48 23.98
C LYS A 215 -5.08 -16.95 23.94
N PRO A 216 -4.60 -16.27 22.86
CA PRO A 216 -4.66 -14.81 22.75
C PRO A 216 -6.09 -14.24 22.78
N GLN A 217 -7.12 -15.03 22.46
CA GLN A 217 -8.55 -14.66 22.61
C GLN A 217 -8.90 -14.25 24.04
N GLU A 218 -8.23 -14.80 25.06
CA GLU A 218 -8.46 -14.46 26.47
C GLU A 218 -8.05 -13.01 26.80
N LEU A 219 -7.18 -12.40 25.97
CA LEU A 219 -6.81 -10.98 26.12
C LEU A 219 -7.93 -10.02 25.76
N THR A 220 -8.93 -10.47 25.01
CA THR A 220 -10.07 -9.66 24.55
C THR A 220 -11.38 -10.08 25.22
N LYS A 221 -11.74 -11.34 25.14
CA LYS A 221 -13.03 -11.87 25.65
C LYS A 221 -13.11 -11.91 27.17
N ASP A 222 -12.06 -12.36 27.82
CA ASP A 222 -12.01 -12.57 29.27
C ASP A 222 -11.02 -11.61 29.94
N PHE A 223 -10.86 -10.40 29.40
CA PHE A 223 -9.76 -9.49 29.73
C PHE A 223 -9.68 -9.21 31.24
N LEU A 224 -10.82 -9.03 31.94
CA LEU A 224 -10.82 -8.80 33.40
C LEU A 224 -10.29 -10.02 34.17
N LYS A 225 -10.83 -11.21 33.89
CA LYS A 225 -10.40 -12.46 34.54
C LYS A 225 -8.94 -12.78 34.21
N THR A 226 -8.54 -12.60 32.95
CA THR A 226 -7.16 -12.87 32.50
C THR A 226 -6.18 -11.91 33.16
N ARG A 227 -6.53 -10.61 33.24
CA ARG A 227 -5.73 -9.60 33.94
C ARG A 227 -5.64 -9.85 35.44
N GLU A 228 -6.72 -10.28 36.08
CA GLU A 228 -6.73 -10.66 37.51
C GLU A 228 -5.82 -11.88 37.76
N ARG A 229 -5.95 -12.93 36.93
CA ARG A 229 -5.16 -14.17 37.02
C ARG A 229 -3.67 -13.95 36.80
N LEU A 230 -3.29 -13.11 35.81
CA LEU A 230 -1.90 -12.88 35.41
C LEU A 230 -1.21 -11.76 36.20
N GLY A 231 -1.96 -10.84 36.77
CA GLY A 231 -1.49 -9.53 37.21
C GLY A 231 -1.30 -8.56 36.04
N ARG A 232 -1.22 -7.26 36.36
CA ARG A 232 -1.19 -6.17 35.37
C ARG A 232 0.01 -6.28 34.43
N GLU A 233 1.19 -6.52 34.95
CA GLU A 233 2.44 -6.50 34.17
C GLU A 233 2.48 -7.62 33.13
N ARG A 234 2.19 -8.85 33.54
CA ARG A 234 2.21 -10.02 32.65
C ARG A 234 1.08 -9.95 31.60
N TYR A 235 -0.08 -9.42 31.98
CA TYR A 235 -1.16 -9.17 31.03
C TYR A 235 -0.73 -8.16 29.95
N GLN A 236 -0.12 -7.04 30.34
CA GLN A 236 0.40 -6.05 29.38
C GLN A 236 1.54 -6.59 28.51
N GLU A 237 2.42 -7.43 29.09
CA GLU A 237 3.46 -8.12 28.31
C GLU A 237 2.84 -9.00 27.22
N ALA A 238 1.84 -9.80 27.56
CA ALA A 238 1.15 -10.67 26.60
C ALA A 238 0.44 -9.87 25.51
N GLN A 239 -0.22 -8.75 25.86
CA GLN A 239 -0.83 -7.87 24.86
C GLN A 239 0.20 -7.29 23.90
N ARG A 240 1.28 -6.70 24.42
CA ARG A 240 2.37 -6.16 23.58
C ARG A 240 2.97 -7.22 22.67
N TYR A 241 3.26 -8.40 23.22
CA TYR A 241 3.81 -9.52 22.45
C TYR A 241 2.91 -9.91 21.29
N PHE A 242 1.59 -9.99 21.51
CA PHE A 242 0.64 -10.37 20.48
C PHE A 242 0.49 -9.27 19.39
N ASP A 243 0.49 -8.00 19.79
CA ASP A 243 0.44 -6.88 18.86
C ASP A 243 1.74 -6.79 18.04
N ASP A 244 2.90 -6.95 18.68
CA ASP A 244 4.21 -6.97 18.02
C ASP A 244 4.33 -8.17 17.06
N PHE A 245 3.83 -9.33 17.45
CA PHE A 245 3.75 -10.50 16.58
C PHE A 245 2.99 -10.16 15.29
N ARG A 246 1.76 -9.62 15.38
CA ARG A 246 0.96 -9.27 14.20
C ARG A 246 1.66 -8.24 13.30
N ARG A 247 2.27 -7.21 13.88
CA ARG A 247 3.07 -6.22 13.13
C ARG A 247 4.26 -6.85 12.41
N ALA A 248 4.96 -7.73 13.09
CA ALA A 248 6.14 -8.41 12.54
C ALA A 248 5.80 -9.29 11.34
N GLN A 249 4.62 -9.97 11.34
CA GLN A 249 4.19 -10.78 10.20
C GLN A 249 3.99 -9.93 8.93
N ILE A 250 3.32 -8.78 9.06
CA ILE A 250 3.13 -7.85 7.94
C ILE A 250 4.46 -7.26 7.48
N THR A 251 5.28 -6.77 8.41
CA THR A 251 6.59 -6.18 8.10
C THR A 251 7.51 -7.17 7.38
N SER A 252 7.52 -8.44 7.80
CA SER A 252 8.33 -9.49 7.15
C SER A 252 7.97 -9.68 5.66
N ILE A 253 6.69 -9.59 5.30
CA ILE A 253 6.26 -9.70 3.90
C ILE A 253 6.76 -8.49 3.10
N VAL A 254 6.57 -7.27 3.63
CA VAL A 254 7.00 -6.03 2.98
C VAL A 254 8.50 -6.04 2.74
N GLN A 255 9.29 -6.39 3.77
CA GLN A 255 10.75 -6.52 3.68
C GLN A 255 11.17 -7.52 2.60
N ARG A 256 10.60 -8.74 2.63
CA ARG A 256 10.96 -9.81 1.68
C ARG A 256 10.61 -9.46 0.24
N VAL A 257 9.48 -8.79 0.00
CA VAL A 257 9.12 -8.31 -1.35
C VAL A 257 10.05 -7.18 -1.77
N TYR A 258 10.39 -6.25 -0.87
CA TYR A 258 11.34 -5.17 -1.17
C TYR A 258 12.70 -5.74 -1.58
N GLU A 259 13.31 -6.57 -0.74
CA GLU A 259 14.61 -7.18 -0.99
C GLU A 259 14.61 -8.00 -2.29
N GLY A 260 13.58 -8.82 -2.51
CA GLY A 260 13.39 -9.60 -3.73
C GLY A 260 13.22 -8.72 -4.97
N THR A 261 12.46 -7.64 -4.87
CA THR A 261 12.27 -6.66 -5.95
C THR A 261 13.59 -5.99 -6.31
N LYS A 262 14.31 -5.48 -5.31
CA LYS A 262 15.61 -4.81 -5.55
C LYS A 262 16.67 -5.76 -6.10
N LYS A 263 16.63 -7.03 -5.74
CA LYS A 263 17.50 -8.07 -6.32
C LYS A 263 17.19 -8.37 -7.79
N LEU A 264 15.89 -8.43 -8.14
CA LEU A 264 15.45 -8.72 -9.52
C LEU A 264 15.55 -7.50 -10.43
N ARG A 265 15.11 -6.33 -9.94
CA ARG A 265 15.06 -5.06 -10.65
C ARG A 265 15.40 -3.90 -9.70
N PRO A 266 16.66 -3.47 -9.58
CA PRO A 266 17.09 -2.45 -8.61
C PRO A 266 16.31 -1.12 -8.70
N ASN A 267 15.88 -0.74 -9.91
CA ASN A 267 15.15 0.51 -10.16
C ASN A 267 13.62 0.38 -10.01
N CYS A 268 13.08 -0.83 -9.82
CA CYS A 268 11.66 -1.02 -9.60
C CYS A 268 11.29 -0.52 -8.19
N LEU A 269 10.35 0.42 -8.13
CA LEU A 269 9.91 1.04 -6.88
C LEU A 269 8.94 0.13 -6.13
N VAL A 270 9.01 0.18 -4.80
CA VAL A 270 8.08 -0.54 -3.91
C VAL A 270 7.27 0.47 -3.12
N SER A 271 5.95 0.39 -3.19
CA SER A 271 5.04 1.31 -2.51
C SER A 271 3.85 0.59 -1.88
N ALA A 272 3.13 1.27 -0.98
CA ALA A 272 1.95 0.70 -0.33
C ALA A 272 0.84 1.72 -0.13
N ALA A 273 -0.41 1.32 -0.38
CA ALA A 273 -1.60 2.01 0.11
C ALA A 273 -1.72 1.80 1.62
N VAL A 274 -1.76 2.90 2.38
CA VAL A 274 -1.70 2.86 3.83
C VAL A 274 -2.78 3.71 4.48
N PHE A 275 -3.14 3.36 5.72
CA PHE A 275 -4.01 4.20 6.53
C PHE A 275 -3.31 5.51 6.87
N PRO A 276 -4.03 6.66 6.77
CA PRO A 276 -3.41 7.97 6.90
C PRO A 276 -3.07 8.35 8.34
N GLU A 277 -3.84 7.83 9.34
CA GLU A 277 -3.55 8.10 10.74
C GLU A 277 -2.49 7.13 11.26
N PRO A 278 -1.33 7.64 11.71
CA PRO A 278 -0.20 6.79 12.09
C PRO A 278 -0.49 5.80 13.21
N SER A 279 -1.18 6.25 14.26
CA SER A 279 -1.55 5.42 15.40
C SER A 279 -2.58 4.36 15.01
N ASP A 280 -3.58 4.71 14.20
CA ASP A 280 -4.59 3.77 13.71
C ASP A 280 -3.95 2.70 12.80
N ALA A 281 -3.11 3.14 11.86
CA ALA A 281 -2.38 2.23 10.98
C ALA A 281 -1.57 1.20 11.79
N LYS A 282 -0.79 1.65 12.76
CA LYS A 282 0.08 0.81 13.59
C LYS A 282 -0.70 -0.04 14.57
N GLU A 283 -1.64 0.55 15.34
CA GLU A 283 -2.26 -0.08 16.49
C GLU A 283 -3.54 -0.86 16.14
N GLN A 284 -4.30 -0.42 15.11
CA GLN A 284 -5.56 -1.07 14.72
C GLN A 284 -5.38 -1.98 13.51
N LYS A 285 -4.49 -1.62 12.58
CA LYS A 285 -4.30 -2.34 11.31
C LYS A 285 -3.01 -3.14 11.27
N PHE A 286 -2.11 -2.98 12.27
CA PHE A 286 -0.78 -3.59 12.31
C PHE A 286 0.07 -3.25 11.08
N GLN A 287 -0.20 -2.09 10.48
CA GLN A 287 0.42 -1.54 9.29
C GLN A 287 1.43 -0.46 9.68
N ASP A 288 2.60 -0.88 10.17
CA ASP A 288 3.65 0.03 10.69
C ASP A 288 4.51 0.61 9.55
N TRP A 289 3.86 1.34 8.63
CA TRP A 289 4.48 1.85 7.42
C TRP A 289 5.55 2.92 7.66
N PHE A 290 5.54 3.59 8.82
CA PHE A 290 6.62 4.49 9.21
C PHE A 290 7.92 3.72 9.45
N THR A 291 7.84 2.59 10.16
CA THR A 291 8.98 1.68 10.31
C THR A 291 9.43 1.16 8.94
N TRP A 292 8.53 0.79 8.03
CA TRP A 292 8.92 0.32 6.69
C TRP A 292 9.68 1.39 5.89
N LEU A 293 9.29 2.66 6.00
CA LEU A 293 10.02 3.77 5.38
C LEU A 293 11.38 3.99 6.07
N SER A 294 11.45 4.03 7.40
CA SER A 294 12.70 4.31 8.13
C SER A 294 13.74 3.22 7.96
N GLU A 295 13.31 1.94 7.92
CA GLU A 295 14.19 0.78 7.71
C GLU A 295 14.52 0.55 6.22
N GLY A 296 13.92 1.31 5.31
CA GLY A 296 14.18 1.19 3.89
C GLY A 296 13.52 -0.01 3.22
N PHE A 297 12.41 -0.54 3.78
CA PHE A 297 11.63 -1.63 3.19
C PHE A 297 10.51 -1.13 2.25
N LEU A 298 10.40 0.17 2.07
CA LEU A 298 9.41 0.81 1.22
C LEU A 298 10.01 2.07 0.59
N ASP A 299 9.86 2.28 -0.71
CA ASP A 299 10.30 3.52 -1.36
C ASP A 299 9.29 4.65 -1.11
N TYR A 300 7.98 4.37 -1.25
CA TYR A 300 6.90 5.33 -1.04
C TYR A 300 5.74 4.75 -0.25
N ALA A 301 5.20 5.53 0.69
CA ALA A 301 3.88 5.30 1.27
C ALA A 301 2.83 6.17 0.57
N CYS A 302 1.63 5.59 0.34
CA CYS A 302 0.49 6.28 -0.26
C CYS A 302 -0.68 6.31 0.76
N PRO A 303 -0.68 7.29 1.71
CA PRO A 303 -1.76 7.41 2.70
C PRO A 303 -3.07 7.79 2.01
N MET A 304 -4.12 6.99 2.24
CA MET A 304 -5.45 7.13 1.64
C MET A 304 -6.27 8.18 2.39
N ILE A 305 -6.06 9.47 2.08
CA ILE A 305 -6.76 10.60 2.72
C ILE A 305 -7.97 10.97 1.86
N TYR A 306 -9.09 10.25 2.05
CA TYR A 306 -10.32 10.41 1.26
C TYR A 306 -11.35 11.27 2.00
N ASP A 307 -10.90 12.15 2.88
CA ASP A 307 -11.74 13.08 3.62
C ASP A 307 -12.14 14.28 2.72
N THR A 308 -13.38 14.75 2.86
CA THR A 308 -13.88 15.90 2.08
C THR A 308 -13.44 17.23 2.67
N GLU A 309 -13.19 17.28 3.97
CA GLU A 309 -12.87 18.49 4.71
C GLU A 309 -11.39 18.86 4.59
N ASP A 310 -11.10 20.08 4.13
CA ASP A 310 -9.73 20.58 3.94
C ASP A 310 -8.93 20.60 5.26
N TYR A 311 -9.58 20.88 6.41
CA TYR A 311 -8.90 20.87 7.71
C TYR A 311 -8.47 19.46 8.15
N ILE A 312 -9.21 18.41 7.75
CA ILE A 312 -8.83 17.02 8.05
C ILE A 312 -7.59 16.65 7.23
N LEU A 313 -7.56 17.01 5.95
CA LEU A 313 -6.36 16.83 5.13
C LEU A 313 -5.14 17.49 5.80
N ALA A 314 -5.26 18.76 6.21
CA ALA A 314 -4.18 19.48 6.87
C ALA A 314 -3.72 18.80 8.17
N MET A 315 -4.66 18.31 8.98
CA MET A 315 -4.36 17.58 10.23
C MET A 315 -3.61 16.28 9.95
N ARG A 316 -4.04 15.49 8.95
CA ARG A 316 -3.39 14.23 8.54
C ARG A 316 -1.96 14.49 8.04
N LEU A 317 -1.78 15.48 7.16
CA LEU A 317 -0.46 15.83 6.65
C LEU A 317 0.48 16.31 7.77
N ASN A 318 -0.01 17.10 8.72
CA ASN A 318 0.76 17.52 9.90
C ASN A 318 1.22 16.32 10.75
N SER A 319 0.36 15.31 10.93
CA SER A 319 0.71 14.09 11.67
C SER A 319 1.79 13.28 10.93
N ILE A 320 1.68 13.16 9.62
CA ILE A 320 2.64 12.45 8.77
C ILE A 320 4.02 13.14 8.78
N GLU A 321 4.05 14.47 8.61
CA GLU A 321 5.31 15.24 8.59
C GLU A 321 6.13 15.15 9.87
N LYS A 322 5.49 14.90 11.00
CA LYS A 322 6.18 14.72 12.29
C LYS A 322 6.93 13.39 12.39
N LEU A 323 6.58 12.41 11.55
CA LEU A 323 7.01 11.03 11.69
C LEU A 323 7.87 10.53 10.54
N THR A 324 7.82 11.17 9.36
CA THR A 324 8.59 10.75 8.19
C THR A 324 8.94 11.90 7.25
N THR A 325 9.83 11.63 6.31
CA THR A 325 10.23 12.58 5.27
C THR A 325 9.18 12.68 4.17
N LYS A 326 8.72 13.89 3.87
CA LYS A 326 7.65 14.17 2.89
C LYS A 326 7.94 13.65 1.48
N ASN A 327 9.21 13.67 1.07
CA ASN A 327 9.64 13.21 -0.25
C ASN A 327 9.53 11.69 -0.46
N ARG A 328 9.06 10.95 0.54
CA ARG A 328 8.73 9.50 0.44
C ARG A 328 7.25 9.22 0.64
N VAL A 329 6.40 10.25 0.54
CA VAL A 329 4.95 10.14 0.70
C VAL A 329 4.25 10.70 -0.54
N ILE A 330 3.43 9.86 -1.20
CA ILE A 330 2.55 10.24 -2.32
C ILE A 330 1.13 10.31 -1.74
N VAL A 331 0.59 11.51 -1.62
CA VAL A 331 -0.69 11.74 -0.91
C VAL A 331 -1.87 11.21 -1.72
N GLY A 332 -2.60 10.25 -1.17
CA GLY A 332 -3.81 9.68 -1.78
C GLY A 332 -5.04 10.54 -1.54
N LEU A 333 -5.70 10.99 -2.59
CA LEU A 333 -6.93 11.79 -2.55
C LEU A 333 -8.08 11.05 -3.23
N GLY A 334 -9.32 11.28 -2.77
CA GLY A 334 -10.53 10.62 -3.26
C GLY A 334 -11.50 11.56 -3.98
N PRO A 335 -11.28 11.91 -5.27
CA PRO A 335 -12.18 12.79 -6.03
C PRO A 335 -13.62 12.33 -6.07
N TYR A 336 -13.89 11.02 -5.93
CA TYR A 336 -15.25 10.45 -5.92
C TYR A 336 -16.12 10.91 -4.74
N LYS A 337 -15.50 11.47 -3.71
CA LYS A 337 -16.19 12.03 -2.52
C LYS A 337 -16.26 13.55 -2.52
N ASP A 338 -15.55 14.21 -3.44
CA ASP A 338 -15.35 15.66 -3.41
C ASP A 338 -15.78 16.31 -4.72
N SER A 339 -16.00 17.62 -4.70
CA SER A 339 -16.17 18.41 -5.91
C SER A 339 -14.86 18.52 -6.70
N VAL A 340 -14.94 18.85 -7.96
CA VAL A 340 -13.76 19.10 -8.81
C VAL A 340 -12.92 20.24 -8.21
N GLU A 341 -13.57 21.33 -7.83
CA GLU A 341 -12.92 22.50 -7.20
C GLU A 341 -12.29 22.15 -5.84
N GLY A 342 -12.96 21.33 -5.03
CA GLY A 342 -12.42 20.82 -3.75
C GLY A 342 -11.18 19.98 -3.99
N THR A 343 -11.23 19.07 -4.96
CA THR A 343 -10.07 18.25 -5.32
C THR A 343 -8.90 19.10 -5.81
N LEU A 344 -9.11 20.09 -6.69
CA LEU A 344 -8.05 20.99 -7.16
C LEU A 344 -7.39 21.76 -6.01
N ARG A 345 -8.18 22.36 -5.12
CA ARG A 345 -7.62 23.03 -3.91
C ARG A 345 -6.74 22.10 -3.07
N LYS A 346 -7.16 20.84 -2.89
CA LYS A 346 -6.38 19.84 -2.16
C LYS A 346 -5.09 19.45 -2.87
N LEU A 347 -5.11 19.36 -4.20
CA LEU A 347 -3.91 19.14 -5.00
C LEU A 347 -2.90 20.27 -4.81
N ASP A 348 -3.33 21.53 -4.93
CA ASP A 348 -2.49 22.70 -4.70
C ASP A 348 -1.94 22.74 -3.28
N TYR A 349 -2.77 22.38 -2.31
CA TYR A 349 -2.32 22.31 -0.92
C TYR A 349 -1.23 21.25 -0.72
N VAL A 350 -1.40 20.03 -1.25
CA VAL A 350 -0.39 18.95 -1.19
C VAL A 350 0.91 19.39 -1.85
N LYS A 351 0.83 20.00 -3.03
CA LYS A 351 1.98 20.55 -3.77
C LYS A 351 2.71 21.62 -2.94
N SER A 352 1.98 22.57 -2.36
CA SER A 352 2.56 23.63 -1.53
C SER A 352 3.32 23.13 -0.29
N ARG A 353 2.95 21.91 0.19
CA ARG A 353 3.58 21.27 1.35
C ARG A 353 4.87 20.51 0.99
N GLY A 354 5.17 20.28 -0.28
CA GLY A 354 6.39 19.62 -0.76
C GLY A 354 6.45 18.11 -0.48
N PHE A 355 5.32 17.41 -0.54
CA PHE A 355 5.26 15.96 -0.59
C PHE A 355 5.82 15.44 -1.94
N ALA A 356 6.11 14.12 -2.04
CA ALA A 356 6.61 13.52 -3.28
C ALA A 356 5.65 13.70 -4.46
N GLY A 357 4.36 13.89 -4.19
CA GLY A 357 3.30 14.08 -5.14
C GLY A 357 1.96 13.62 -4.62
N PHE A 358 1.05 13.34 -5.54
CA PHE A 358 -0.29 12.88 -5.23
C PHE A 358 -0.68 11.65 -6.06
N ILE A 359 -1.68 10.91 -5.56
CA ILE A 359 -2.31 9.81 -6.27
C ILE A 359 -3.83 9.86 -6.09
N LEU A 360 -4.59 9.84 -7.18
CA LEU A 360 -6.05 9.98 -7.19
C LEU A 360 -6.76 8.63 -7.22
N PHE A 361 -7.70 8.40 -6.32
CA PHE A 361 -8.57 7.24 -6.35
C PHE A 361 -9.96 7.63 -6.84
N SER A 362 -10.32 7.33 -8.10
CA SER A 362 -9.59 6.51 -9.06
C SER A 362 -9.68 7.11 -10.46
N TYR A 363 -9.12 6.42 -11.46
CA TYR A 363 -9.32 6.72 -12.89
C TYR A 363 -10.80 7.00 -13.25
N ASP A 364 -11.74 6.19 -12.72
CA ASP A 364 -13.17 6.34 -13.01
C ASP A 364 -13.67 7.73 -12.59
N SER A 365 -13.23 8.25 -11.45
CA SER A 365 -13.61 9.60 -10.98
C SER A 365 -13.07 10.72 -11.88
N ILE A 366 -11.91 10.52 -12.50
CA ILE A 366 -11.32 11.47 -13.44
C ILE A 366 -12.07 11.41 -14.79
N LYS A 367 -12.38 10.20 -15.25
CA LYS A 367 -13.12 9.94 -16.50
C LYS A 367 -14.54 10.55 -16.47
N GLU A 368 -15.23 10.42 -15.35
CA GLU A 368 -16.63 10.84 -15.17
C GLU A 368 -16.79 12.34 -14.86
N SER A 369 -15.68 13.08 -14.75
CA SER A 369 -15.68 14.50 -14.37
C SER A 369 -14.84 15.37 -15.30
N SER A 370 -14.95 16.70 -15.15
CA SER A 370 -14.04 17.66 -15.81
C SER A 370 -12.66 17.78 -15.15
N LEU A 371 -12.37 16.99 -14.13
CA LEU A 371 -11.15 17.11 -13.32
C LEU A 371 -9.89 16.98 -14.18
N GLY A 372 -9.82 15.96 -15.05
CA GLY A 372 -8.65 15.72 -15.89
C GLY A 372 -8.29 16.88 -16.81
N THR A 373 -9.31 17.54 -17.40
CA THR A 373 -9.08 18.72 -18.27
C THR A 373 -8.69 19.97 -17.51
N LYS A 374 -9.10 20.11 -16.23
CA LYS A 374 -8.73 21.25 -15.38
C LYS A 374 -7.33 21.10 -14.80
N MET A 375 -6.92 19.89 -14.43
CA MET A 375 -5.57 19.58 -13.91
C MET A 375 -4.44 19.92 -14.90
N ASN A 376 -4.70 19.90 -16.19
CA ASN A 376 -3.68 20.16 -17.23
C ASN A 376 -3.58 21.64 -17.62
N ARG A 377 -4.43 22.51 -17.08
CA ARG A 377 -4.43 23.95 -17.39
C ARG A 377 -3.61 24.78 -16.38
N GLU A 378 -3.17 24.13 -15.29
CA GLU A 378 -2.34 24.69 -14.24
C GLU A 378 -0.90 24.12 -14.28
#